data_5d95b08b003e92ec6861de9d59a97392
#
_entry.id   5d95b08b003e92ec6861de9d59a97392
#
_cell.length_a   1.000
_cell.length_b   1.000
_cell.length_c   1.000
_cell.angle_alpha   90.00
_cell.angle_beta   90.00
_cell.angle_gamma   90.00
#
_symmetry.space_group_name_H-M   'P 1'
#
loop_
_entity.id
_entity.type
_entity.pdbx_description
1 polymer ?
#
loop_
_entity_poly.entity_id
_entity_poly.type
_entity_poly.pdbx_seq_one_letter_code
_entity_poly.pdbx_strand_id
1 'polypeptide(L)' 'MNYRMTKKQAVPQFRWDWSDFLSNNPHFRGDSIAKRCAFNDYVDGLNKDGLVTDYQAYNWSNPF' A
#
# COMPACT_ATOMS: atom_id res chain seq x y z
N MET A 1 7.58 4.37 -21.05
CA MET A 1 7.87 5.41 -20.05
C MET A 1 8.20 4.77 -18.72
N ASN A 2 9.31 5.19 -18.13
CA ASN A 2 9.85 4.52 -16.94
C ASN A 2 9.44 5.21 -15.64
N TYR A 3 8.14 5.47 -15.50
CA TYR A 3 7.62 6.03 -14.27
C TYR A 3 7.73 4.99 -13.15
N ARG A 4 8.28 5.41 -12.04
CA ARG A 4 8.35 4.59 -10.83
C ARG A 4 7.71 5.36 -9.69
N MET A 5 6.85 4.68 -8.96
CA MET A 5 6.24 5.24 -7.77
C MET A 5 7.22 5.16 -6.61
N THR A 6 7.35 6.23 -5.86
CA THR A 6 8.20 6.22 -4.66
C THR A 6 7.38 5.84 -3.45
N LYS A 7 8.05 5.40 -2.37
CA LYS A 7 7.38 5.12 -1.10
C LYS A 7 6.65 6.37 -0.58
N LYS A 8 7.26 7.54 -0.77
CA LYS A 8 6.69 8.82 -0.37
C LYS A 8 5.36 9.11 -1.07
N GLN A 9 5.19 8.59 -2.28
CA GLN A 9 3.94 8.70 -3.04
C GLN A 9 2.99 7.57 -2.67
N ALA A 10 3.50 6.36 -2.50
CA ALA A 10 2.69 5.17 -2.28
C ALA A 10 1.98 5.18 -0.92
N VAL A 11 2.66 5.62 0.15
CA VAL A 11 2.09 5.58 1.50
C VAL A 11 0.87 6.48 1.63
N PRO A 12 0.90 7.76 1.20
CA PRO A 12 -0.31 8.60 1.24
C PRO A 12 -1.44 8.05 0.37
N GLN A 13 -1.11 7.52 -0.81
CA GLN A 13 -2.10 6.91 -1.70
C GLN A 13 -2.78 5.73 -1.03
N PHE A 14 -2.01 4.87 -0.39
CA PHE A 14 -2.55 3.74 0.35
C PHE A 14 -3.44 4.20 1.51
N ARG A 15 -3.02 5.22 2.25
CA ARG A 15 -3.82 5.75 3.37
C ARG A 15 -5.17 6.24 2.90
N TRP A 16 -5.22 6.87 1.74
CA TRP A 16 -6.46 7.32 1.13
C TRP A 16 -7.36 6.13 0.81
N ASP A 17 -6.80 5.12 0.14
CA ASP A 17 -7.54 3.91 -0.23
C ASP A 17 -8.03 3.16 1.00
N TRP A 18 -7.22 3.07 2.04
CA TRP A 18 -7.59 2.41 3.29
C TRP A 18 -8.73 3.16 4.00
N SER A 19 -8.66 4.50 4.01
CA SER A 19 -9.71 5.32 4.58
C SER A 19 -11.05 5.08 3.88
N ASP A 20 -11.02 5.00 2.55
CA ASP A 20 -12.21 4.70 1.75
C ASP A 20 -12.76 3.31 2.07
N PHE A 21 -11.87 2.33 2.16
CA PHE A 21 -12.23 0.96 2.55
C PHE A 21 -12.92 0.93 3.92
N LEU A 22 -12.39 1.66 4.89
CA LEU A 22 -12.97 1.71 6.24
C LEU A 22 -14.34 2.35 6.26
N SER A 23 -14.60 3.29 5.36
CA SER A 23 -15.94 3.91 5.24
C SER A 23 -17.00 2.87 4.90
N ASN A 24 -16.62 1.85 4.13
CA ASN A 24 -17.53 0.76 3.72
C ASN A 24 -17.43 -0.46 4.64
N ASN A 25 -16.39 -0.54 5.46
CA ASN A 25 -16.12 -1.71 6.32
C ASN A 25 -15.64 -1.24 7.69
N PRO A 26 -16.50 -0.56 8.47
CA PRO A 26 -16.08 0.08 9.73
C PRO A 26 -15.57 -0.90 10.79
N HIS A 27 -15.92 -2.18 10.70
CA HIS A 27 -15.46 -3.18 11.66
C HIS A 27 -13.96 -3.46 11.56
N PHE A 28 -13.30 -3.04 10.49
CA PHE A 28 -11.84 -3.12 10.38
C PHE A 28 -11.11 -1.92 11.00
N ARG A 29 -11.85 -0.94 11.49
CA ARG A 29 -11.27 0.21 12.13
C ARG A 29 -10.52 -0.23 13.39
N GLY A 30 -9.25 0.14 13.49
CA GLY A 30 -8.40 -0.28 14.60
C GLY A 30 -7.69 -1.62 14.38
N ASP A 31 -7.96 -2.33 13.28
CA ASP A 31 -7.29 -3.58 12.96
C ASP A 31 -5.96 -3.29 12.26
N SER A 32 -4.90 -3.12 13.05
CA SER A 32 -3.58 -2.80 12.52
C SER A 32 -2.96 -3.95 11.73
N ILE A 33 -3.31 -5.19 12.06
CA ILE A 33 -2.81 -6.36 11.34
C ILE A 33 -3.39 -6.38 9.93
N ALA A 34 -4.69 -6.17 9.81
CA ALA A 34 -5.35 -6.09 8.51
C ALA A 34 -4.76 -4.96 7.66
N LYS A 35 -4.48 -3.81 8.26
CA LYS A 35 -3.90 -2.67 7.58
C LYS A 35 -2.50 -2.97 7.04
N ARG A 36 -1.67 -3.64 7.84
CA ARG A 36 -0.32 -4.04 7.43
C ARG A 36 -0.37 -5.02 6.26
N CYS A 37 -1.25 -6.01 6.34
CA CYS A 37 -1.41 -6.98 5.26
C CYS A 37 -1.91 -6.30 3.99
N ALA A 38 -2.85 -5.38 4.12
CA ALA A 38 -3.38 -4.64 2.98
C ALA A 38 -2.30 -3.80 2.30
N PHE A 39 -1.40 -3.19 3.08
CA PHE A 39 -0.30 -2.43 2.51
C PHE A 39 0.65 -3.33 1.72
N ASN A 40 0.97 -4.51 2.25
CA ASN A 40 1.83 -5.46 1.56
C ASN A 40 1.20 -5.89 0.22
N ASP A 41 -0.10 -6.16 0.22
CA ASP A 41 -0.83 -6.51 -1.00
C ASP A 41 -0.85 -5.34 -1.99
N TYR A 42 -0.99 -4.13 -1.48
CA TYR A 42 -0.97 -2.93 -2.31
C TYR A 42 0.37 -2.78 -3.03
N VAL A 43 1.47 -2.93 -2.30
CA VAL A 43 2.82 -2.84 -2.89
C VAL A 43 3.03 -3.95 -3.90
N ASP A 44 2.56 -5.16 -3.62
CA ASP A 44 2.66 -6.27 -4.56
C ASP A 44 1.89 -5.97 -5.85
N GLY A 45 0.73 -5.36 -5.73
CA GLY A 45 -0.05 -4.91 -6.90
C GLY A 45 0.68 -3.87 -7.72
N LEU A 46 1.32 -2.89 -7.06
CA LEU A 46 2.13 -1.89 -7.75
C LEU A 46 3.30 -2.52 -8.50
N ASN A 47 3.91 -3.54 -7.91
CA ASN A 47 5.00 -4.27 -8.55
C ASN A 47 4.51 -5.00 -9.81
N LYS A 48 3.37 -5.67 -9.72
CA LYS A 48 2.78 -6.38 -10.86
C LYS A 48 2.43 -5.42 -12.00
N ASP A 49 2.00 -4.22 -11.67
CA ASP A 49 1.67 -3.19 -12.65
C ASP A 49 2.90 -2.45 -13.19
N GLY A 50 4.08 -2.77 -12.69
CA GLY A 50 5.32 -2.14 -13.13
C GLY A 50 5.55 -0.74 -12.57
N LEU A 51 4.77 -0.32 -11.58
CA LEU A 51 4.92 1.01 -10.96
C LEU A 51 6.02 1.05 -9.93
N VAL A 52 6.41 -0.09 -9.38
CA VAL A 52 7.58 -0.22 -8.50
C VAL A 52 8.39 -1.42 -8.96
N THR A 53 9.70 -1.35 -8.74
CA THR A 53 10.60 -2.46 -9.07
C THR A 53 10.52 -3.54 -7.99
N ASP A 54 11.03 -4.74 -8.29
CA ASP A 54 11.15 -5.80 -7.31
C ASP A 54 11.99 -5.35 -6.12
N TYR A 55 13.07 -4.60 -6.40
CA TYR A 55 13.93 -4.05 -5.35
C TYR A 55 13.15 -3.13 -4.42
N GLN A 56 12.35 -2.21 -4.97
CA GLN A 56 11.53 -1.30 -4.18
C GLN A 56 10.51 -2.08 -3.33
N ALA A 57 9.79 -3.00 -3.95
CA ALA A 57 8.76 -3.79 -3.25
C ALA A 57 9.36 -4.59 -2.09
N TYR A 58 10.55 -5.13 -2.30
CA TYR A 58 11.22 -5.96 -1.30
C TYR A 58 11.82 -5.14 -0.16
N ASN A 59 12.30 -3.92 -0.45
CA ASN A 59 13.06 -3.12 0.51
C ASN A 59 12.24 -2.08 1.26
N TRP A 60 11.02 -1.81 0.84
CA TRP A 60 10.19 -0.84 1.55
C TRP A 60 9.74 -1.43 2.89
N SER A 61 10.04 -0.70 3.96
CA SER A 61 9.53 -1.06 5.29
C SER A 61 8.03 -0.75 5.34
N ASN A 62 7.29 -1.65 5.97
CA ASN A 62 5.86 -1.43 6.19
C ASN A 62 5.69 -0.43 7.33
N PRO A 63 5.12 0.77 7.10
CA PRO A 63 5.00 1.79 8.13
C PRO A 63 3.82 1.55 9.09
N PHE A 64 3.07 0.51 8.88
CA PHE A 64 1.89 0.18 9.67
C PHE A 64 2.09 -1.11 10.47
#